data_5bb73b01315af449d37e2ba57a649ec6
#
_entry.id   5bb73b01315af449d37e2ba57a649ec6
#
_cell.length_a   1.000
_cell.length_b   1.000
_cell.length_c   1.000
_cell.angle_alpha   90.00
_cell.angle_beta   90.00
_cell.angle_gamma   90.00
#
_symmetry.space_group_name_H-M   'P 1'
#
loop_
_entity.id
_entity.type
_entity.pdbx_description
1 polymer ?
#
loop_
_entity_poly.entity_id
_entity_poly.type
_entity_poly.pdbx_seq_one_letter_code
_entity_poly.pdbx_strand_id
1 'polypeptide(L)'
;KIIIHEEETVMGKIIGIDLGTTNSCVAVMEGGKPTVIANAEGERTTPSIVAFTKTGERLVGEPAKRQAVTNADRTIRSIKREMGTDYKVDIEGKKYSPQEISAMILQKLKGDAENYLGEKVTEAVITVPAYFNDAQRQATKDAGKIAGLDVKRIINEPTAAALAYGLDNEKEQKIMVYDLGGGTFDVSIIEIGDGVIEVLSTAGNNRLGGDDFDQKVTDYILAEFKKQEGVDLSNDKMALQRIREAAEKAKKELSSATTTKFHFLIVSRNRVFISFADLFLQTAI
;
A
#
# COMPACT_ATOMS: atom_id res chain seq x y z
N LYS A 1 -47.15 -21.07 26.60
CA LYS A 1 -45.81 -21.44 26.17
C LYS A 1 -45.31 -20.34 25.24
N ILE A 2 -44.55 -19.40 25.78
CA ILE A 2 -43.89 -18.38 24.99
C ILE A 2 -42.57 -19.04 24.53
N ILE A 3 -42.41 -19.24 23.25
CA ILE A 3 -41.14 -19.69 22.64
C ILE A 3 -40.38 -18.37 22.45
N ILE A 4 -39.38 -18.15 23.29
CA ILE A 4 -38.37 -17.12 23.08
C ILE A 4 -37.42 -17.72 22.02
N HIS A 5 -37.54 -17.25 20.79
CA HIS A 5 -36.45 -17.40 19.84
C HIS A 5 -35.32 -16.49 20.33
N GLU A 6 -34.29 -17.09 20.93
CA GLU A 6 -32.98 -16.47 20.97
C GLU A 6 -32.53 -16.32 19.53
N GLU A 7 -32.65 -15.11 18.99
CA GLU A 7 -31.84 -14.75 17.82
C GLU A 7 -30.38 -14.85 18.27
N GLU A 8 -29.71 -15.93 17.92
CA GLU A 8 -28.25 -15.95 17.90
C GLU A 8 -27.81 -14.80 17.00
N THR A 9 -27.41 -13.72 17.62
CA THR A 9 -26.71 -12.63 16.92
C THR A 9 -25.42 -13.25 16.44
N VAL A 10 -25.39 -13.72 15.18
CA VAL A 10 -24.17 -14.14 14.51
C VAL A 10 -23.28 -12.90 14.48
N MET A 11 -22.38 -12.79 15.45
CA MET A 11 -21.35 -11.76 15.44
C MET A 11 -20.50 -11.98 14.19
N GLY A 12 -20.64 -11.10 13.22
CA GLY A 12 -19.84 -11.14 12.00
C GLY A 12 -18.35 -11.18 12.33
N LYS A 13 -17.57 -11.91 11.52
CA LYS A 13 -16.12 -11.97 11.74
C LYS A 13 -15.49 -10.59 11.55
N ILE A 14 -14.62 -10.23 12.48
CA ILE A 14 -13.79 -9.01 12.41
C ILE A 14 -12.55 -9.34 11.59
N ILE A 15 -12.26 -8.54 10.59
CA ILE A 15 -11.01 -8.62 9.82
C ILE A 15 -9.99 -7.59 10.27
N GLY A 16 -8.71 -7.95 10.22
CA GLY A 16 -7.59 -7.03 10.36
C GLY A 16 -7.11 -6.58 9.00
N ILE A 17 -6.95 -5.27 8.81
CA ILE A 17 -6.45 -4.70 7.56
C ILE A 17 -5.21 -3.86 7.83
N ASP A 18 -4.14 -4.17 7.11
CA ASP A 18 -3.03 -3.24 6.90
C ASP A 18 -3.27 -2.50 5.59
N LEU A 19 -3.64 -1.22 5.70
CA LEU A 19 -3.85 -0.33 4.54
C LEU A 19 -2.53 0.38 4.22
N GLY A 20 -1.59 -0.31 3.57
CA GLY A 20 -0.29 0.23 3.25
C GLY A 20 -0.28 1.23 2.08
N THR A 21 0.78 2.04 1.97
CA THR A 21 0.94 3.00 0.88
C THR A 21 1.08 2.32 -0.48
N THR A 22 1.88 1.25 -0.54
CA THR A 22 2.19 0.52 -1.76
C THR A 22 1.42 -0.78 -1.88
N ASN A 23 1.36 -1.55 -0.79
CA ASN A 23 0.63 -2.81 -0.72
C ASN A 23 -0.21 -2.84 0.55
N SER A 24 -1.36 -3.47 0.46
CA SER A 24 -2.27 -3.71 1.59
C SER A 24 -2.46 -5.21 1.79
N CYS A 25 -2.82 -5.62 3.00
CA CYS A 25 -3.20 -7.00 3.26
C CYS A 25 -4.39 -7.09 4.21
N VAL A 26 -5.05 -8.24 4.20
CA VAL A 26 -6.18 -8.56 5.07
C VAL A 26 -5.96 -9.90 5.77
N ALA A 27 -6.33 -9.97 7.02
CA ALA A 27 -6.20 -11.16 7.83
C ALA A 27 -7.45 -11.38 8.69
N VAL A 28 -7.63 -12.63 9.13
CA VAL A 28 -8.69 -13.04 10.05
C VAL A 28 -8.10 -13.94 11.13
N MET A 29 -8.75 -14.00 12.29
CA MET A 29 -8.42 -14.95 13.33
C MET A 29 -9.09 -16.31 13.06
N GLU A 30 -8.28 -17.35 12.92
CA GLU A 30 -8.74 -18.75 12.76
C GLU A 30 -8.04 -19.65 13.75
N GLY A 31 -8.81 -20.40 14.55
CA GLY A 31 -8.25 -21.28 15.56
C GLY A 31 -7.32 -20.60 16.58
N GLY A 32 -7.57 -19.30 16.87
CA GLY A 32 -6.74 -18.51 17.77
C GLY A 32 -5.44 -17.96 17.14
N LYS A 33 -5.25 -18.12 15.84
CA LYS A 33 -4.06 -17.62 15.12
C LYS A 33 -4.45 -16.66 13.99
N PRO A 34 -3.66 -15.62 13.70
CA PRO A 34 -3.90 -14.76 12.57
C PRO A 34 -3.56 -15.48 11.27
N THR A 35 -4.50 -15.48 10.33
CA THR A 35 -4.34 -16.02 8.97
C THR A 35 -4.46 -14.89 7.96
N VAL A 36 -3.41 -14.65 7.18
CA VAL A 36 -3.44 -13.68 6.08
C VAL A 36 -4.20 -14.31 4.91
N ILE A 37 -5.23 -13.61 4.45
CA ILE A 37 -6.10 -14.05 3.36
C ILE A 37 -5.43 -13.75 2.03
N ALA A 38 -5.35 -14.75 1.15
CA ALA A 38 -4.90 -14.54 -0.22
C ALA A 38 -6.00 -13.82 -1.04
N ASN A 39 -5.59 -12.89 -1.90
CA ASN A 39 -6.51 -12.23 -2.83
C ASN A 39 -6.92 -13.15 -3.99
N ALA A 40 -7.79 -12.65 -4.87
CA ALA A 40 -8.27 -13.42 -6.03
C ALA A 40 -7.15 -13.83 -7.01
N GLU A 41 -6.01 -13.16 -6.96
CA GLU A 41 -4.81 -13.46 -7.75
C GLU A 41 -3.88 -14.48 -7.07
N GLY A 42 -4.23 -14.95 -5.86
CA GLY A 42 -3.46 -15.92 -5.07
C GLY A 42 -2.34 -15.30 -4.22
N GLU A 43 -2.22 -13.97 -4.22
CA GLU A 43 -1.18 -13.25 -3.49
C GLU A 43 -1.66 -12.84 -2.08
N ARG A 44 -0.75 -12.82 -1.10
CA ARG A 44 -1.05 -12.41 0.27
C ARG A 44 -1.10 -10.90 0.47
N THR A 45 -0.66 -10.14 -0.53
CA THR A 45 -0.71 -8.68 -0.54
C THR A 45 -1.41 -8.20 -1.79
N THR A 46 -2.14 -7.10 -1.68
CA THR A 46 -2.84 -6.45 -2.78
C THR A 46 -2.21 -5.09 -3.03
N PRO A 47 -1.74 -4.78 -4.24
CA PRO A 47 -1.24 -3.45 -4.56
C PRO A 47 -2.27 -2.37 -4.22
N SER A 48 -1.85 -1.32 -3.50
CA SER A 48 -2.70 -0.17 -3.13
C SER A 48 -2.89 0.77 -4.34
N ILE A 49 -3.37 0.21 -5.43
CA ILE A 49 -3.53 0.88 -6.73
C ILE A 49 -4.98 0.80 -7.16
N VAL A 50 -5.51 1.93 -7.60
CA VAL A 50 -6.85 2.05 -8.19
C VAL A 50 -6.73 2.62 -9.59
N ALA A 51 -7.44 2.05 -10.54
CA ALA A 51 -7.51 2.59 -11.89
C ALA A 51 -8.95 2.62 -12.41
N PHE A 52 -9.20 3.53 -13.33
CA PHE A 52 -10.47 3.63 -14.03
C PHE A 52 -10.23 3.37 -15.52
N THR A 53 -10.97 2.42 -16.10
CA THR A 53 -10.90 2.16 -17.53
C THR A 53 -11.56 3.27 -18.34
N LYS A 54 -11.36 3.29 -19.66
CA LYS A 54 -12.05 4.23 -20.57
C LYS A 54 -13.58 4.06 -20.56
N THR A 55 -14.06 2.89 -20.15
CA THR A 55 -15.50 2.59 -20.02
C THR A 55 -16.06 2.92 -18.62
N GLY A 56 -15.21 3.49 -17.72
CA GLY A 56 -15.61 3.86 -16.36
C GLY A 56 -15.58 2.70 -15.36
N GLU A 57 -15.14 1.51 -15.77
CA GLU A 57 -14.95 0.38 -14.86
C GLU A 57 -13.80 0.67 -13.89
N ARG A 58 -13.99 0.30 -12.63
CA ARG A 58 -12.99 0.44 -11.58
C ARG A 58 -12.19 -0.85 -11.42
N LEU A 59 -10.87 -0.73 -11.51
CA LEU A 59 -9.92 -1.80 -11.24
C LEU A 59 -9.17 -1.48 -9.93
N VAL A 60 -8.89 -2.51 -9.13
CA VAL A 60 -8.14 -2.36 -7.86
C VAL A 60 -7.12 -3.48 -7.73
N GLY A 61 -5.96 -3.17 -7.19
CA GLY A 61 -4.91 -4.15 -6.94
C GLY A 61 -4.11 -4.50 -8.20
N GLU A 62 -3.82 -5.76 -8.37
CA GLU A 62 -3.00 -6.25 -9.47
C GLU A 62 -3.59 -5.95 -10.86
N PRO A 63 -4.91 -6.07 -11.11
CA PRO A 63 -5.50 -5.63 -12.39
C PRO A 63 -5.25 -4.15 -12.68
N ALA A 64 -5.32 -3.27 -11.67
CA ALA A 64 -5.01 -1.86 -11.83
C ALA A 64 -3.52 -1.63 -12.12
N LYS A 65 -2.64 -2.38 -11.47
CA LYS A 65 -1.18 -2.32 -11.67
C LYS A 65 -0.80 -2.72 -13.09
N ARG A 66 -1.31 -3.84 -13.59
CA ARG A 66 -0.97 -4.39 -14.93
C ARG A 66 -1.27 -3.44 -16.09
N GLN A 67 -2.35 -2.66 -16.01
CA GLN A 67 -2.74 -1.74 -17.07
C GLN A 67 -2.17 -0.33 -16.91
N ALA A 68 -1.41 -0.05 -15.84
CA ALA A 68 -0.92 1.28 -15.49
C ALA A 68 -0.08 1.93 -16.60
N VAL A 69 0.73 1.15 -17.34
CA VAL A 69 1.54 1.66 -18.46
C VAL A 69 0.68 2.28 -19.57
N THR A 70 -0.44 1.63 -19.90
CA THR A 70 -1.32 2.05 -20.99
C THR A 70 -2.41 3.02 -20.55
N ASN A 71 -2.56 3.23 -19.23
CA ASN A 71 -3.64 4.02 -18.64
C ASN A 71 -3.13 4.84 -17.43
N ALA A 72 -1.94 5.43 -17.55
CA ALA A 72 -1.27 6.14 -16.46
C ALA A 72 -2.10 7.30 -15.90
N ASP A 73 -2.83 8.03 -16.74
CA ASP A 73 -3.64 9.19 -16.35
C ASP A 73 -4.84 8.84 -15.46
N ARG A 74 -5.30 7.61 -15.51
CA ARG A 74 -6.44 7.11 -14.73
C ARG A 74 -6.04 6.09 -13.69
N THR A 75 -4.73 5.99 -13.38
CA THR A 75 -4.19 5.06 -12.39
C THR A 75 -3.63 5.83 -11.20
N ILE A 76 -4.19 5.57 -10.03
CA ILE A 76 -3.87 6.24 -8.78
C ILE A 76 -3.03 5.30 -7.93
N ARG A 77 -1.89 5.81 -7.43
CA ARG A 77 -0.95 5.13 -6.54
C ARG A 77 -0.69 5.97 -5.30
N SER A 78 -0.20 5.34 -4.25
CA SER A 78 0.33 5.99 -3.03
C SER A 78 -0.63 7.02 -2.41
N ILE A 79 -1.94 6.82 -2.56
CA ILE A 79 -2.98 7.76 -2.09
C ILE A 79 -2.95 7.94 -0.56
N LYS A 80 -2.43 6.99 0.19
CA LYS A 80 -2.29 7.06 1.64
C LYS A 80 -1.47 8.28 2.09
N ARG A 81 -0.52 8.76 1.28
CA ARG A 81 0.27 9.97 1.53
C ARG A 81 -0.56 11.25 1.61
N GLU A 82 -1.75 11.24 1.02
CA GLU A 82 -2.68 12.37 0.95
C GLU A 82 -3.85 12.25 1.94
N MET A 83 -3.87 11.22 2.79
CA MET A 83 -4.91 11.04 3.80
C MET A 83 -4.96 12.22 4.78
N GLY A 84 -6.18 12.69 5.05
CA GLY A 84 -6.39 13.83 5.94
C GLY A 84 -6.11 15.21 5.32
N THR A 85 -5.86 15.28 4.01
CA THR A 85 -5.67 16.53 3.25
C THR A 85 -6.87 16.83 2.34
N ASP A 86 -6.90 18.04 1.77
CA ASP A 86 -7.91 18.47 0.79
C ASP A 86 -7.60 18.02 -0.65
N TYR A 87 -6.59 17.15 -0.82
CA TYR A 87 -6.20 16.63 -2.13
C TYR A 87 -7.38 15.96 -2.84
N LYS A 88 -7.47 16.16 -4.15
CA LYS A 88 -8.49 15.53 -5.01
C LYS A 88 -7.82 14.92 -6.23
N VAL A 89 -8.19 13.68 -6.50
CA VAL A 89 -7.87 13.02 -7.77
C VAL A 89 -8.97 13.38 -8.76
N ASP A 90 -8.60 13.97 -9.89
CA ASP A 90 -9.55 14.26 -10.98
C ASP A 90 -9.47 13.15 -12.03
N ILE A 91 -10.58 12.45 -12.24
CA ILE A 91 -10.72 11.45 -13.29
C ILE A 91 -11.87 11.89 -14.20
N GLU A 92 -11.54 12.46 -15.35
CA GLU A 92 -12.51 12.92 -16.36
C GLU A 92 -13.57 13.88 -15.80
N GLY A 93 -13.15 14.80 -14.94
CA GLY A 93 -14.01 15.81 -14.31
C GLY A 93 -14.70 15.33 -13.02
N LYS A 94 -14.58 14.06 -12.66
CA LYS A 94 -15.04 13.55 -11.37
C LYS A 94 -13.90 13.58 -10.36
N LYS A 95 -14.12 14.28 -9.26
CA LYS A 95 -13.12 14.46 -8.19
C LYS A 95 -13.34 13.46 -7.08
N TYR A 96 -12.28 12.75 -6.72
CA TYR A 96 -12.27 11.77 -5.63
C TYR A 96 -11.34 12.23 -4.51
N SER A 97 -11.78 12.10 -3.27
CA SER A 97 -10.95 12.32 -2.09
C SER A 97 -10.00 11.13 -1.84
N PRO A 98 -8.94 11.30 -1.05
CA PRO A 98 -8.09 10.20 -0.62
C PRO A 98 -8.88 9.09 0.11
N GLN A 99 -9.89 9.46 0.90
CA GLN A 99 -10.76 8.53 1.58
C GLN A 99 -11.58 7.67 0.61
N GLU A 100 -12.12 8.26 -0.46
CA GLU A 100 -12.89 7.53 -1.48
C GLU A 100 -12.01 6.55 -2.26
N ILE A 101 -10.79 6.97 -2.63
CA ILE A 101 -9.85 6.05 -3.31
C ILE A 101 -9.39 4.93 -2.36
N SER A 102 -9.07 5.26 -1.11
CA SER A 102 -8.72 4.25 -0.09
C SER A 102 -9.87 3.28 0.19
N ALA A 103 -11.12 3.78 0.19
CA ALA A 103 -12.30 2.94 0.35
C ALA A 103 -12.45 1.90 -0.76
N MET A 104 -12.02 2.22 -1.99
CA MET A 104 -12.03 1.26 -3.09
C MET A 104 -11.06 0.10 -2.85
N ILE A 105 -9.90 0.40 -2.25
CA ILE A 105 -8.93 -0.64 -1.83
C ILE A 105 -9.53 -1.48 -0.72
N LEU A 106 -10.12 -0.85 0.29
CA LEU A 106 -10.76 -1.55 1.41
C LEU A 106 -11.94 -2.43 0.95
N GLN A 107 -12.73 -1.98 -0.05
CA GLN A 107 -13.80 -2.79 -0.65
C GLN A 107 -13.26 -4.05 -1.35
N LYS A 108 -12.11 -3.95 -2.03
CA LYS A 108 -11.44 -5.13 -2.62
C LYS A 108 -11.02 -6.12 -1.54
N LEU A 109 -10.32 -5.64 -0.49
CA LEU A 109 -9.87 -6.49 0.62
C LEU A 109 -11.04 -7.13 1.37
N LYS A 110 -12.12 -6.36 1.58
CA LYS A 110 -13.37 -6.88 2.14
C LYS A 110 -13.96 -7.99 1.27
N GLY A 111 -14.04 -7.77 -0.04
CA GLY A 111 -14.56 -8.78 -0.98
C GLY A 111 -13.70 -10.05 -1.00
N ASP A 112 -12.39 -9.93 -0.96
CA ASP A 112 -11.47 -11.07 -0.86
C ASP A 112 -11.69 -11.84 0.45
N ALA A 113 -11.89 -11.13 1.57
CA ALA A 113 -12.20 -11.74 2.87
C ALA A 113 -13.56 -12.44 2.85
N GLU A 114 -14.60 -11.81 2.29
CA GLU A 114 -15.94 -12.42 2.16
C GLU A 114 -15.91 -13.69 1.29
N ASN A 115 -15.15 -13.67 0.20
CA ASN A 115 -14.97 -14.84 -0.66
C ASN A 115 -14.25 -15.98 0.05
N TYR A 116 -13.21 -15.66 0.85
CA TYR A 116 -12.48 -16.65 1.63
C TYR A 116 -13.32 -17.26 2.74
N LEU A 117 -14.05 -16.41 3.48
CA LEU A 117 -14.84 -16.82 4.63
C LEU A 117 -16.19 -17.47 4.26
N GLY A 118 -16.70 -17.21 3.05
CA GLY A 118 -18.03 -17.63 2.63
C GLY A 118 -19.19 -16.89 3.31
N GLU A 119 -18.89 -15.77 4.01
CA GLU A 119 -19.87 -14.97 4.74
C GLU A 119 -19.60 -13.47 4.61
N LYS A 120 -20.59 -12.65 4.96
CA LYS A 120 -20.46 -11.19 4.95
C LYS A 120 -19.54 -10.70 6.06
N VAL A 121 -18.71 -9.70 5.73
CA VAL A 121 -17.83 -9.03 6.66
C VAL A 121 -18.29 -7.59 6.83
N THR A 122 -18.57 -7.20 8.06
CA THR A 122 -19.09 -5.86 8.39
C THR A 122 -18.16 -5.08 9.31
N GLU A 123 -17.20 -5.73 9.95
CA GLU A 123 -16.36 -5.13 10.99
C GLU A 123 -14.88 -5.28 10.64
N ALA A 124 -14.09 -4.26 10.98
CA ALA A 124 -12.64 -4.27 10.76
C ALA A 124 -11.86 -3.55 11.85
N VAL A 125 -10.60 -3.98 12.00
CA VAL A 125 -9.53 -3.21 12.65
C VAL A 125 -8.56 -2.81 11.56
N ILE A 126 -8.19 -1.52 11.49
CA ILE A 126 -7.30 -1.00 10.45
C ILE A 126 -6.05 -0.40 11.09
N THR A 127 -4.87 -0.68 10.53
CA THR A 127 -3.61 -0.10 11.00
C THR A 127 -3.31 1.24 10.35
N VAL A 128 -2.61 2.09 11.08
CA VAL A 128 -2.08 3.38 10.60
C VAL A 128 -0.68 3.63 11.16
N PRO A 129 0.17 4.43 10.49
CA PRO A 129 1.43 4.89 11.06
C PRO A 129 1.25 5.54 12.43
N ALA A 130 2.21 5.34 13.33
CA ALA A 130 2.10 5.86 14.71
C ALA A 130 2.02 7.40 14.76
N TYR A 131 2.65 8.10 13.83
CA TYR A 131 2.65 9.56 13.75
C TYR A 131 1.41 10.15 13.05
N PHE A 132 0.49 9.33 12.52
CA PHE A 132 -0.75 9.87 11.94
C PHE A 132 -1.48 10.73 12.95
N ASN A 133 -1.79 11.96 12.57
CA ASN A 133 -2.60 12.87 13.37
C ASN A 133 -4.09 12.48 13.35
N ASP A 134 -4.89 13.17 14.16
CA ASP A 134 -6.31 12.86 14.30
C ASP A 134 -7.09 12.98 12.98
N ALA A 135 -6.75 13.95 12.13
CA ALA A 135 -7.38 14.12 10.82
C ALA A 135 -7.10 12.93 9.90
N GLN A 136 -5.87 12.41 9.90
CA GLN A 136 -5.48 11.25 9.11
C GLN A 136 -6.12 9.95 9.62
N ARG A 137 -6.19 9.78 10.94
CA ARG A 137 -6.88 8.66 11.61
C ARG A 137 -8.36 8.68 11.30
N GLN A 138 -9.01 9.85 11.41
CA GLN A 138 -10.41 10.01 11.08
C GLN A 138 -10.66 9.72 9.59
N ALA A 139 -9.82 10.24 8.68
CA ALA A 139 -9.92 9.96 7.25
C ALA A 139 -9.82 8.47 6.93
N THR A 140 -8.96 7.73 7.65
CA THR A 140 -8.85 6.26 7.52
C THR A 140 -10.14 5.57 7.99
N LYS A 141 -10.71 6.04 9.11
CA LYS A 141 -12.00 5.54 9.62
C LYS A 141 -13.14 5.81 8.65
N ASP A 142 -13.17 6.99 8.07
CA ASP A 142 -14.17 7.38 7.06
C ASP A 142 -14.05 6.53 5.79
N ALA A 143 -12.82 6.23 5.34
CA ALA A 143 -12.59 5.31 4.23
C ALA A 143 -13.17 3.91 4.51
N GLY A 144 -12.99 3.40 5.73
CA GLY A 144 -13.60 2.14 6.16
C GLY A 144 -15.13 2.20 6.10
N LYS A 145 -15.73 3.28 6.61
CA LYS A 145 -17.18 3.50 6.56
C LYS A 145 -17.71 3.57 5.13
N ILE A 146 -17.01 4.27 4.23
CA ILE A 146 -17.37 4.34 2.80
C ILE A 146 -17.28 2.94 2.16
N ALA A 147 -16.32 2.11 2.60
CA ALA A 147 -16.18 0.73 2.15
C ALA A 147 -17.26 -0.22 2.71
N GLY A 148 -18.14 0.26 3.60
CA GLY A 148 -19.16 -0.55 4.26
C GLY A 148 -18.61 -1.41 5.39
N LEU A 149 -17.59 -0.90 6.11
CA LEU A 149 -17.00 -1.52 7.28
C LEU A 149 -17.26 -0.63 8.53
N ASP A 150 -17.70 -1.24 9.61
CA ASP A 150 -17.64 -0.65 10.93
C ASP A 150 -16.22 -0.80 11.48
N VAL A 151 -15.47 0.29 11.52
CA VAL A 151 -14.08 0.30 11.97
C VAL A 151 -14.06 0.34 13.50
N LYS A 152 -13.90 -0.83 14.11
CA LYS A 152 -13.90 -1.00 15.58
C LYS A 152 -12.72 -0.30 16.22
N ARG A 153 -11.54 -0.39 15.62
CA ARG A 153 -10.33 0.26 16.12
C ARG A 153 -9.40 0.67 14.98
N ILE A 154 -8.69 1.77 15.21
CA ILE A 154 -7.48 2.14 14.49
C ILE A 154 -6.31 1.81 15.42
N ILE A 155 -5.34 1.02 14.94
CA ILE A 155 -4.15 0.57 15.70
C ILE A 155 -2.90 1.11 15.02
N ASN A 156 -1.90 1.46 15.79
CA ASN A 156 -0.61 1.86 15.25
C ASN A 156 0.12 0.66 14.61
N GLU A 157 0.66 0.83 13.42
CA GLU A 157 1.42 -0.20 12.68
C GLU A 157 2.53 -0.84 13.53
N PRO A 158 3.38 -0.06 14.25
CA PRO A 158 4.42 -0.67 15.08
C PRO A 158 3.85 -1.50 16.24
N THR A 159 2.69 -1.11 16.80
CA THR A 159 2.00 -1.90 17.83
C THR A 159 1.49 -3.22 17.24
N ALA A 160 0.88 -3.18 16.06
CA ALA A 160 0.42 -4.37 15.37
C ALA A 160 1.59 -5.32 15.01
N ALA A 161 2.72 -4.77 14.59
CA ALA A 161 3.93 -5.55 14.32
C ALA A 161 4.47 -6.24 15.57
N ALA A 162 4.51 -5.55 16.72
CA ALA A 162 4.93 -6.12 17.99
C ALA A 162 4.01 -7.27 18.43
N LEU A 163 2.68 -7.09 18.31
CA LEU A 163 1.69 -8.14 18.61
C LEU A 163 1.85 -9.36 17.68
N ALA A 164 2.06 -9.14 16.38
CA ALA A 164 2.24 -10.21 15.40
C ALA A 164 3.51 -11.04 15.66
N TYR A 165 4.51 -10.45 16.27
CA TYR A 165 5.74 -11.13 16.70
C TYR A 165 5.57 -11.94 18.01
N GLY A 166 4.42 -11.80 18.70
CA GLY A 166 4.13 -12.49 19.96
C GLY A 166 4.84 -11.87 21.15
N LEU A 167 5.26 -10.62 21.06
CA LEU A 167 6.01 -9.92 22.10
C LEU A 167 5.15 -9.54 23.32
N ASP A 168 3.83 -9.59 23.19
CA ASP A 168 2.86 -9.35 24.27
C ASP A 168 2.93 -10.39 25.41
N ASN A 169 3.51 -11.57 25.12
CA ASN A 169 3.67 -12.67 26.08
C ASN A 169 5.08 -12.73 26.71
N GLU A 170 5.95 -11.78 26.39
CA GLU A 170 7.32 -11.75 26.86
C GLU A 170 7.48 -10.89 28.13
N LYS A 171 8.66 -10.99 28.76
CA LYS A 171 9.01 -10.15 29.92
C LYS A 171 9.10 -8.69 29.49
N GLU A 172 8.98 -7.80 30.48
CA GLU A 172 9.17 -6.36 30.29
C GLU A 172 10.43 -6.05 29.46
N GLN A 173 10.22 -5.36 28.34
CA GLN A 173 11.30 -5.01 27.40
C GLN A 173 11.00 -3.75 26.61
N LYS A 174 12.07 -3.11 26.15
CA LYS A 174 12.00 -2.02 25.17
C LYS A 174 12.52 -2.48 23.84
N ILE A 175 11.73 -2.28 22.80
CA ILE A 175 12.07 -2.64 21.44
C ILE A 175 12.05 -1.43 20.53
N MET A 176 12.81 -1.50 19.45
CA MET A 176 12.73 -0.56 18.35
C MET A 176 12.09 -1.23 17.16
N VAL A 177 11.00 -0.67 16.68
CA VAL A 177 10.40 -1.05 15.38
C VAL A 177 10.91 -0.08 14.33
N TYR A 178 11.56 -0.62 13.30
CA TYR A 178 12.08 0.11 12.15
C TYR A 178 11.27 -0.30 10.92
N ASP A 179 10.41 0.59 10.46
CA ASP A 179 9.51 0.35 9.34
C ASP A 179 9.86 1.27 8.17
N LEU A 180 10.47 0.71 7.12
CA LEU A 180 10.74 1.39 5.86
C LEU A 180 9.81 0.84 4.79
N GLY A 181 8.65 1.47 4.66
CA GLY A 181 7.64 1.12 3.68
C GLY A 181 7.90 1.67 2.27
N GLY A 182 6.94 1.53 1.38
CA GLY A 182 7.00 2.11 0.03
C GLY A 182 6.86 3.63 0.02
N GLY A 183 6.10 4.20 0.96
CA GLY A 183 5.77 5.62 0.98
C GLY A 183 6.21 6.38 2.23
N THR A 184 6.47 5.67 3.31
CA THR A 184 6.77 6.24 4.62
C THR A 184 7.92 5.49 5.27
N PHE A 185 8.64 6.18 6.12
CA PHE A 185 9.67 5.64 7.00
C PHE A 185 9.33 5.99 8.45
N ASP A 186 9.24 4.97 9.29
CA ASP A 186 8.87 5.07 10.69
C ASP A 186 9.85 4.32 11.58
N VAL A 187 10.27 4.98 12.67
CA VAL A 187 11.00 4.35 13.76
C VAL A 187 10.23 4.61 15.05
N SER A 188 9.87 3.56 15.77
CA SER A 188 9.14 3.66 17.03
C SER A 188 9.85 2.89 18.13
N ILE A 189 9.99 3.52 19.30
CA ILE A 189 10.42 2.85 20.52
C ILE A 189 9.17 2.45 21.28
N ILE A 190 9.05 1.17 21.57
CA ILE A 190 7.89 0.54 22.22
C ILE A 190 8.36 -0.10 23.53
N GLU A 191 7.62 0.13 24.58
CA GLU A 191 7.74 -0.59 25.84
C GLU A 191 6.63 -1.64 25.95
N ILE A 192 7.02 -2.83 26.32
CA ILE A 192 6.12 -3.96 26.49
C ILE A 192 6.30 -4.44 27.93
N GLY A 193 5.21 -4.52 28.69
CA GLY A 193 5.22 -5.00 30.07
C GLY A 193 3.81 -5.13 30.61
N ASP A 194 3.58 -6.07 31.51
CA ASP A 194 2.30 -6.31 32.20
C ASP A 194 1.09 -6.44 31.27
N GLY A 195 1.27 -6.98 30.05
CA GLY A 195 0.23 -7.10 29.03
C GLY A 195 -0.15 -5.76 28.34
N VAL A 196 0.66 -4.71 28.54
CA VAL A 196 0.49 -3.40 27.91
C VAL A 196 1.60 -3.18 26.88
N ILE A 197 1.24 -2.62 25.75
CA ILE A 197 2.17 -2.17 24.69
C ILE A 197 2.02 -0.66 24.56
N GLU A 198 3.08 0.07 24.90
CA GLU A 198 3.10 1.53 24.86
C GLU A 198 4.14 2.04 23.85
N VAL A 199 3.73 2.99 22.99
CA VAL A 199 4.65 3.69 22.09
C VAL A 199 5.24 4.87 22.87
N LEU A 200 6.50 4.74 23.28
CA LEU A 200 7.18 5.78 24.06
C LEU A 200 7.62 6.97 23.19
N SER A 201 8.04 6.69 21.96
CA SER A 201 8.52 7.71 21.03
C SER A 201 8.38 7.21 19.61
N THR A 202 8.11 8.13 18.69
CA THR A 202 8.13 7.86 17.26
C THR A 202 8.82 8.98 16.51
N ALA A 203 9.57 8.62 15.48
CA ALA A 203 10.19 9.54 14.53
C ALA A 203 10.09 8.94 13.14
N GLY A 204 10.15 9.75 12.10
CA GLY A 204 10.07 9.24 10.74
C GLY A 204 9.93 10.34 9.70
N ASN A 205 9.66 9.91 8.49
CA ASN A 205 9.40 10.79 7.37
C ASN A 205 8.24 10.23 6.54
N ASN A 206 7.14 10.95 6.51
CA ASN A 206 5.92 10.55 5.79
C ASN A 206 6.02 10.70 4.25
N ARG A 207 7.17 11.14 3.74
CA ARG A 207 7.49 11.26 2.31
C ARG A 207 8.86 10.66 1.98
N LEU A 208 9.22 9.57 2.67
CA LEU A 208 10.42 8.78 2.40
C LEU A 208 10.07 7.30 2.39
N GLY A 209 10.38 6.62 1.31
CA GLY A 209 10.14 5.18 1.17
C GLY A 209 10.62 4.66 -0.17
N GLY A 210 10.28 3.42 -0.47
CA GLY A 210 10.66 2.74 -1.72
C GLY A 210 10.32 3.52 -2.98
N ASP A 211 9.16 4.22 -3.00
CA ASP A 211 8.73 5.04 -4.14
C ASP A 211 9.71 6.21 -4.42
N ASP A 212 10.31 6.77 -3.36
CA ASP A 212 11.27 7.87 -3.51
C ASP A 212 12.61 7.38 -4.02
N PHE A 213 13.02 6.17 -3.63
CA PHE A 213 14.18 5.50 -4.22
C PHE A 213 13.95 5.17 -5.69
N ASP A 214 12.77 4.63 -6.04
CA ASP A 214 12.39 4.37 -7.42
C ASP A 214 12.38 5.65 -8.26
N GLN A 215 11.94 6.77 -7.69
CA GLN A 215 11.97 8.06 -8.37
C GLN A 215 13.41 8.52 -8.64
N LYS A 216 14.35 8.33 -7.70
CA LYS A 216 15.78 8.66 -7.93
C LYS A 216 16.38 7.85 -9.07
N VAL A 217 16.08 6.55 -9.13
CA VAL A 217 16.54 5.68 -10.24
C VAL A 217 15.85 6.11 -11.55
N THR A 218 14.57 6.44 -11.52
CA THR A 218 13.84 6.97 -12.67
C THR A 218 14.47 8.24 -13.22
N ASP A 219 14.77 9.20 -12.35
CA ASP A 219 15.40 10.48 -12.73
C ASP A 219 16.78 10.26 -13.37
N TYR A 220 17.55 9.33 -12.81
CA TYR A 220 18.84 8.93 -13.39
C TYR A 220 18.69 8.34 -14.80
N ILE A 221 17.77 7.40 -14.98
CA ILE A 221 17.52 6.77 -16.30
C ILE A 221 17.08 7.83 -17.32
N LEU A 222 16.18 8.74 -16.95
CA LEU A 222 15.72 9.83 -17.83
C LEU A 222 16.88 10.73 -18.26
N ALA A 223 17.75 11.10 -17.32
CA ALA A 223 18.89 11.96 -17.61
C ALA A 223 19.89 11.29 -18.55
N GLU A 224 20.25 10.04 -18.29
CA GLU A 224 21.17 9.29 -19.14
C GLU A 224 20.59 9.00 -20.54
N PHE A 225 19.30 8.65 -20.61
CA PHE A 225 18.62 8.45 -21.88
C PHE A 225 18.62 9.76 -22.73
N LYS A 226 18.28 10.89 -22.10
CA LYS A 226 18.31 12.19 -22.77
C LYS A 226 19.71 12.54 -23.28
N LYS A 227 20.75 12.23 -22.52
CA LYS A 227 22.14 12.45 -22.89
C LYS A 227 22.57 11.58 -24.07
N GLN A 228 22.17 10.31 -24.10
CA GLN A 228 22.55 9.35 -25.13
C GLN A 228 21.77 9.52 -26.43
N GLU A 229 20.45 9.69 -26.33
CA GLU A 229 19.52 9.68 -27.47
C GLU A 229 19.05 11.08 -27.91
N GLY A 230 19.35 12.11 -27.10
CA GLY A 230 18.92 13.49 -27.39
C GLY A 230 17.41 13.70 -27.23
N VAL A 231 16.67 12.75 -26.63
CA VAL A 231 15.21 12.77 -26.49
C VAL A 231 14.82 12.92 -25.03
N ASP A 232 13.96 13.89 -24.73
CA ASP A 232 13.40 14.09 -23.41
C ASP A 232 12.08 13.33 -23.27
N LEU A 233 12.06 12.34 -22.35
CA LEU A 233 10.89 11.49 -22.06
C LEU A 233 10.09 11.98 -20.86
N SER A 234 10.47 13.08 -20.22
CA SER A 234 9.83 13.55 -18.99
C SER A 234 8.34 13.88 -19.12
N ASN A 235 7.88 14.16 -20.34
CA ASN A 235 6.47 14.44 -20.64
C ASN A 235 5.74 13.27 -21.33
N ASP A 236 6.40 12.15 -21.54
CA ASP A 236 5.78 10.94 -22.11
C ASP A 236 5.35 10.02 -20.97
N LYS A 237 4.06 10.08 -20.62
CA LYS A 237 3.51 9.36 -19.47
C LYS A 237 3.65 7.84 -19.58
N MET A 238 3.57 7.29 -20.79
CA MET A 238 3.73 5.86 -21.01
C MET A 238 5.19 5.45 -20.85
N ALA A 239 6.13 6.22 -21.38
CA ALA A 239 7.55 6.01 -21.20
C ALA A 239 7.94 6.12 -19.72
N LEU A 240 7.46 7.18 -19.05
CA LEU A 240 7.67 7.36 -17.60
C LEU A 240 7.20 6.17 -16.77
N GLN A 241 6.01 5.64 -17.06
CA GLN A 241 5.49 4.51 -16.31
C GLN A 241 6.34 3.25 -16.51
N ARG A 242 6.79 2.98 -17.74
CA ARG A 242 7.71 1.86 -18.04
C ARG A 242 9.06 2.02 -17.34
N ILE A 243 9.60 3.24 -17.33
CA ILE A 243 10.87 3.54 -16.64
C ILE A 243 10.71 3.35 -15.13
N ARG A 244 9.60 3.78 -14.52
CA ARG A 244 9.32 3.55 -13.10
C ARG A 244 9.23 2.07 -12.74
N GLU A 245 8.58 1.26 -13.57
CA GLU A 245 8.49 -0.18 -13.34
C GLU A 245 9.87 -0.86 -13.47
N ALA A 246 10.68 -0.42 -14.42
CA ALA A 246 12.06 -0.90 -14.56
C ALA A 246 12.93 -0.46 -13.36
N ALA A 247 12.75 0.77 -12.86
CA ALA A 247 13.45 1.29 -11.70
C ALA A 247 13.09 0.51 -10.42
N GLU A 248 11.80 0.24 -10.18
CA GLU A 248 11.35 -0.58 -9.05
C GLU A 248 11.94 -1.99 -9.11
N LYS A 249 11.93 -2.61 -10.29
CA LYS A 249 12.51 -3.93 -10.51
C LYS A 249 14.01 -3.93 -10.20
N ALA A 250 14.75 -2.97 -10.74
CA ALA A 250 16.18 -2.84 -10.52
C ALA A 250 16.53 -2.61 -9.05
N LYS A 251 15.79 -1.74 -8.35
CA LYS A 251 15.96 -1.54 -6.90
C LYS A 251 15.82 -2.87 -6.14
N LYS A 252 14.81 -3.67 -6.48
CA LYS A 252 14.60 -4.99 -5.86
C LYS A 252 15.75 -5.96 -6.15
N GLU A 253 16.23 -6.02 -7.38
CA GLU A 253 17.36 -6.86 -7.78
C GLU A 253 18.65 -6.45 -7.06
N LEU A 254 18.92 -5.15 -6.93
CA LEU A 254 20.09 -4.60 -6.24
C LEU A 254 20.09 -4.83 -4.72
N SER A 255 18.99 -5.29 -4.13
CA SER A 255 18.97 -5.73 -2.73
C SER A 255 19.75 -7.03 -2.50
N SER A 256 20.02 -7.79 -3.56
CA SER A 256 20.77 -9.08 -3.50
C SER A 256 21.91 -9.18 -4.52
N ALA A 257 21.99 -8.24 -5.46
CA ALA A 257 23.01 -8.18 -6.48
C ALA A 257 23.74 -6.84 -6.45
N THR A 258 25.00 -6.82 -6.90
CA THR A 258 25.79 -5.57 -6.99
C THR A 258 25.55 -4.82 -8.29
N THR A 259 24.96 -5.49 -9.29
CA THR A 259 24.68 -4.91 -10.62
C THR A 259 23.34 -5.40 -11.12
N THR A 260 22.64 -4.56 -11.88
CA THR A 260 21.44 -4.95 -12.64
C THR A 260 21.46 -4.31 -14.02
N LYS A 261 20.72 -4.91 -14.96
CA LYS A 261 20.58 -4.42 -16.33
C LYS A 261 19.16 -4.04 -16.64
N PHE A 262 18.98 -2.86 -17.22
CA PHE A 262 17.69 -2.44 -17.72
C PHE A 262 17.52 -2.84 -19.18
N HIS A 263 16.37 -3.42 -19.47
CA HIS A 263 15.92 -3.64 -20.84
C HIS A 263 14.50 -3.07 -20.96
N PHE A 264 14.34 -1.97 -21.66
CA PHE A 264 13.02 -1.46 -21.95
C PHE A 264 12.90 -0.95 -23.38
N LEU A 265 11.75 -1.22 -23.96
CA LEU A 265 11.34 -0.71 -25.24
C LEU A 265 10.49 0.55 -25.03
N ILE A 266 10.99 1.67 -25.51
CA ILE A 266 10.26 2.92 -25.52
C ILE A 266 9.84 3.24 -26.93
N VAL A 267 8.53 3.52 -27.13
CA VAL A 267 8.00 4.05 -28.38
C VAL A 267 7.55 5.46 -28.10
N SER A 268 8.33 6.44 -28.56
CA SER A 268 8.00 7.85 -28.41
C SER A 268 8.21 8.58 -29.75
N ARG A 269 7.31 9.50 -30.10
CA ARG A 269 7.36 10.29 -31.34
C ARG A 269 7.56 9.44 -32.62
N ASN A 270 6.84 8.32 -32.75
CA ASN A 270 6.95 7.34 -33.86
C ASN A 270 8.35 6.72 -34.02
N ARG A 271 9.19 6.76 -33.01
CA ARG A 271 10.47 6.07 -32.96
C ARG A 271 10.47 4.99 -31.88
N VAL A 272 11.14 3.89 -32.16
CA VAL A 272 11.35 2.80 -31.23
C VAL A 272 12.77 2.92 -30.70
N PHE A 273 12.90 3.05 -29.39
CA PHE A 273 14.18 3.05 -28.70
C PHE A 273 14.29 1.77 -27.89
N ILE A 274 15.39 1.07 -28.05
CA ILE A 274 15.78 -0.06 -27.20
C ILE A 274 16.97 0.43 -26.40
N SER A 275 16.78 0.66 -25.12
CA SER A 275 17.86 1.10 -24.25
C SER A 275 18.35 -0.04 -23.39
N PHE A 276 19.67 -0.13 -23.26
CA PHE A 276 20.38 -1.03 -22.36
C PHE A 276 21.22 -0.16 -21.43
N ALA A 277 20.98 -0.24 -20.15
CA ALA A 277 21.79 0.44 -19.15
C ALA A 277 22.18 -0.53 -18.05
N ASP A 278 23.44 -0.48 -17.65
CA ASP A 278 23.93 -1.17 -16.47
C ASP A 278 23.84 -0.21 -15.29
N LEU A 279 23.18 -0.62 -14.24
CA LEU A 279 23.15 0.10 -12.97
C LEU A 279 23.99 -0.67 -11.95
N PHE A 280 24.95 0.02 -11.35
CA PHE A 280 25.79 -0.51 -10.29
C PHE A 280 25.35 0.03 -8.95
N LEU A 281 25.21 -0.84 -7.95
CA LEU A 281 25.07 -0.41 -6.58
C LEU A 281 26.45 0.11 -6.13
N GLN A 282 26.67 1.42 -6.14
CA GLN A 282 27.76 1.99 -5.36
C GLN A 282 27.30 1.98 -3.89
N THR A 283 27.81 1.05 -3.13
CA THR A 283 27.74 1.09 -1.66
C THR A 283 28.49 2.34 -1.22
N ALA A 284 27.73 3.41 -0.95
CA ALA A 284 28.24 4.45 -0.04
C ALA A 284 28.17 3.84 1.37
N ILE A 285 29.33 3.47 1.88
CA ILE A 285 29.53 3.13 3.30
C ILE A 285 29.44 4.42 4.09
#